data_9a4f3a462b354e62109225bd825bfcbd
#
_entry.id   9a4f3a462b354e62109225bd825bfcbd
#
_cell.length_a   1.000
_cell.length_b   1.000
_cell.length_c   1.000
_cell.angle_alpha   90.00
_cell.angle_beta   90.00
_cell.angle_gamma   90.00
#
_symmetry.space_group_name_H-M   'P 1'
#
loop_
_entity.id
_entity.type
_entity.pdbx_description
1 polymer ?
#
loop_
_entity_poly.entity_id
_entity_poly.type
_entity_poly.pdbx_seq_one_letter_code
_entity_poly.pdbx_strand_id
1 'polypeptide(L)'
;MRFASRVSVLALTSALTAGFASAQALPVKWEELTAGDFQQAIQKAQGTCVLPFGIVEKHGPHLPLGTDLINVRYAALHGAGEEYAVVFPEYYFGQIFEARHEPGTVAYSARLQLELLQETTDEMARNGCKKILIVNGHGGNNHLLPYFAQAQLASPHDYVVYVFSRGAYPPGRPPMKTKTDGHAGESETSHTLISRPELVHMDRAGSESGADRNRLDLPAGVYTGIWWYAKFPDHYAGDGTAANTALGEFDMKAWAASVANAIRSVKADRASQRLQDEFYQGAKQPIATKQ
;
A
#
# COMPACT_ATOMS: atom_id res chain seq x y z
N MET A 1 40.92 68.43 49.98
CA MET A 1 40.38 67.99 48.65
C MET A 1 40.43 66.47 48.60
N ARG A 2 39.29 65.82 48.77
CA ARG A 2 39.18 64.35 48.63
C ARG A 2 38.43 64.03 47.38
N PHE A 3 39.08 63.36 46.41
CA PHE A 3 38.46 62.85 45.18
C PHE A 3 37.82 61.50 45.48
N ALA A 4 36.49 61.41 45.26
CA ALA A 4 35.76 60.15 45.30
C ALA A 4 35.64 59.57 43.89
N SER A 5 36.27 58.43 43.69
CA SER A 5 36.21 57.67 42.45
C SER A 5 34.92 56.80 42.42
N ARG A 6 34.00 57.03 41.49
CA ARG A 6 32.82 56.17 41.27
C ARG A 6 33.16 55.06 40.29
N VAL A 7 33.11 53.83 40.77
CA VAL A 7 33.22 52.64 39.94
C VAL A 7 31.82 52.26 39.49
N SER A 8 31.56 52.36 38.20
CA SER A 8 30.33 51.90 37.60
C SER A 8 30.47 50.40 37.22
N VAL A 9 29.67 49.54 37.85
CA VAL A 9 29.57 48.12 37.51
C VAL A 9 28.53 47.95 36.40
N LEU A 10 29.00 47.60 35.23
CA LEU A 10 28.12 47.24 34.10
C LEU A 10 27.67 45.76 34.30
N ALA A 11 26.41 45.56 34.62
CA ALA A 11 25.83 44.22 34.69
C ALA A 11 25.47 43.77 33.26
N LEU A 12 26.22 42.79 32.72
CA LEU A 12 25.90 42.13 31.42
C LEU A 12 24.84 41.07 31.70
N THR A 13 23.59 41.35 31.35
CA THR A 13 22.50 40.36 31.33
C THR A 13 22.57 39.58 30.04
N SER A 14 23.12 38.35 30.09
CA SER A 14 23.07 37.40 29.01
C SER A 14 21.65 36.78 28.91
N ALA A 15 20.85 37.23 27.96
CA ALA A 15 19.59 36.59 27.63
C ALA A 15 19.88 35.26 26.92
N LEU A 16 19.70 34.14 27.61
CA LEU A 16 19.62 32.81 26.97
C LEU A 16 18.32 32.74 26.16
N THR A 17 18.43 32.95 24.88
CA THR A 17 17.36 32.53 23.93
C THR A 17 17.38 31.02 23.82
N ALA A 18 16.55 30.33 24.60
CA ALA A 18 16.25 28.94 24.37
C ALA A 18 15.53 28.85 23.03
N GLY A 19 16.25 28.50 21.96
CA GLY A 19 15.68 28.15 20.67
C GLY A 19 14.83 26.89 20.87
N PHE A 20 13.52 27.04 20.82
CA PHE A 20 12.63 25.90 20.66
C PHE A 20 12.98 25.27 19.32
N ALA A 21 13.78 24.20 19.33
CA ALA A 21 13.89 23.31 18.18
C ALA A 21 12.46 22.80 17.90
N SER A 22 11.86 23.25 16.81
CA SER A 22 10.62 22.67 16.33
C SER A 22 10.86 21.17 16.19
N ALA A 23 10.17 20.36 16.98
CA ALA A 23 10.27 18.92 16.86
C ALA A 23 9.89 18.56 15.43
N GLN A 24 10.87 18.08 14.66
CA GLN A 24 10.64 17.68 13.28
C GLN A 24 9.58 16.57 13.27
N ALA A 25 8.56 16.72 12.41
CA ALA A 25 7.52 15.71 12.30
C ALA A 25 8.15 14.36 11.90
N LEU A 26 7.82 13.30 12.62
CA LEU A 26 8.34 11.96 12.32
C LEU A 26 7.91 11.54 10.90
N PRO A 27 8.85 11.10 10.05
CA PRO A 27 8.53 10.53 8.74
C PRO A 27 7.54 9.36 8.88
N VAL A 28 6.72 9.14 7.85
CA VAL A 28 5.84 7.96 7.79
C VAL A 28 6.56 6.73 7.22
N LYS A 29 7.62 6.94 6.43
CA LYS A 29 8.37 5.87 5.78
C LYS A 29 9.30 5.18 6.78
N TRP A 30 9.19 3.87 6.88
CA TRP A 30 10.01 3.02 7.74
C TRP A 30 11.51 3.23 7.52
N GLU A 31 11.93 3.21 6.26
CA GLU A 31 13.34 3.32 5.85
C GLU A 31 13.96 4.71 6.06
N GLU A 32 13.17 5.73 6.34
CA GLU A 32 13.65 7.08 6.63
C GLU A 32 13.75 7.38 8.13
N LEU A 33 13.30 6.45 8.99
CA LEU A 33 13.37 6.59 10.45
C LEU A 33 14.71 6.10 10.98
N THR A 34 15.31 6.86 11.89
CA THR A 34 16.38 6.32 12.74
C THR A 34 15.81 5.31 13.72
N ALA A 35 16.64 4.45 14.33
CA ALA A 35 16.15 3.47 15.31
C ALA A 35 15.41 4.13 16.50
N GLY A 36 15.88 5.29 16.96
CA GLY A 36 15.23 6.05 18.04
C GLY A 36 13.90 6.68 17.61
N ASP A 37 13.83 7.23 16.38
CA ASP A 37 12.61 7.78 15.83
C ASP A 37 11.59 6.69 15.54
N PHE A 38 12.04 5.50 15.14
CA PHE A 38 11.19 4.35 14.89
C PHE A 38 10.39 3.94 16.13
N GLN A 39 11.03 3.91 17.31
CA GLN A 39 10.32 3.63 18.57
C GLN A 39 9.20 4.65 18.83
N GLN A 40 9.45 5.93 18.60
CA GLN A 40 8.45 6.98 18.75
C GLN A 40 7.35 6.88 17.69
N ALA A 41 7.72 6.53 16.43
CA ALA A 41 6.81 6.36 15.32
C ALA A 41 5.81 5.23 15.57
N ILE A 42 6.27 4.07 16.07
CA ILE A 42 5.40 2.94 16.43
C ILE A 42 4.44 3.33 17.56
N GLN A 43 4.88 4.07 18.57
CA GLN A 43 4.00 4.57 19.63
C GLN A 43 2.94 5.53 19.07
N LYS A 44 3.34 6.52 18.26
CA LYS A 44 2.44 7.46 17.60
C LYS A 44 1.43 6.77 16.69
N ALA A 45 1.87 5.74 15.96
CA ALA A 45 1.03 4.91 15.11
C ALA A 45 0.13 3.93 15.90
N GLN A 46 0.28 3.84 17.22
CA GLN A 46 -0.43 2.87 18.08
C GLN A 46 -0.22 1.42 17.59
N GLY A 47 1.00 1.10 17.17
CA GLY A 47 1.34 -0.21 16.61
C GLY A 47 0.71 -0.50 15.25
N THR A 48 0.22 0.52 14.52
CA THR A 48 -0.38 0.34 13.19
C THR A 48 0.66 0.61 12.11
N CYS A 49 0.91 -0.40 11.28
CA CYS A 49 1.83 -0.33 10.14
C CYS A 49 1.10 -0.64 8.84
N VAL A 50 1.53 0.00 7.76
CA VAL A 50 0.97 -0.19 6.41
C VAL A 50 2.00 -0.91 5.54
N LEU A 51 1.59 -1.99 4.88
CA LEU A 51 2.38 -2.70 3.88
C LEU A 51 1.79 -2.41 2.50
N PRO A 52 2.37 -1.48 1.70
CA PRO A 52 1.94 -1.26 0.33
C PRO A 52 2.39 -2.44 -0.54
N PHE A 53 1.43 -3.14 -1.14
CA PHE A 53 1.66 -4.38 -1.86
C PHE A 53 1.30 -4.22 -3.34
N GLY A 54 2.31 -4.01 -4.18
CA GLY A 54 2.21 -3.99 -5.63
C GLY A 54 2.81 -5.22 -6.28
N ILE A 55 3.18 -5.08 -7.56
CA ILE A 55 3.85 -6.14 -8.33
C ILE A 55 4.83 -5.51 -9.33
N VAL A 56 5.68 -6.35 -9.93
CA VAL A 56 6.54 -5.97 -11.07
C VAL A 56 6.08 -6.79 -12.27
N GLU A 57 5.36 -6.14 -13.18
CA GLU A 57 4.77 -6.74 -14.36
C GLU A 57 4.67 -5.74 -15.53
N LYS A 58 4.46 -6.25 -16.75
CA LYS A 58 4.16 -5.39 -17.90
C LYS A 58 2.82 -4.67 -17.68
N HIS A 59 2.77 -3.39 -18.00
CA HIS A 59 1.56 -2.57 -17.99
C HIS A 59 1.39 -1.91 -19.38
N GLY A 60 0.93 -2.69 -20.34
CA GLY A 60 0.87 -2.26 -21.73
C GLY A 60 2.26 -1.82 -22.26
N PRO A 61 2.33 -1.11 -23.39
CA PRO A 61 3.59 -0.67 -23.98
C PRO A 61 4.15 0.63 -23.37
N HIS A 62 3.39 1.31 -22.53
CA HIS A 62 3.59 2.72 -22.19
C HIS A 62 3.83 3.03 -20.69
N LEU A 63 3.54 2.10 -19.81
CA LEU A 63 3.74 2.27 -18.36
C LEU A 63 4.97 1.51 -17.87
N PRO A 64 5.60 1.96 -16.77
CA PRO A 64 6.73 1.25 -16.18
C PRO A 64 6.30 -0.08 -15.56
N LEU A 65 7.20 -1.06 -15.50
CA LEU A 65 6.96 -2.37 -14.90
C LEU A 65 6.51 -2.31 -13.42
N GLY A 66 6.91 -1.27 -12.70
CA GLY A 66 6.57 -1.03 -11.31
C GLY A 66 5.31 -0.19 -11.08
N THR A 67 4.41 -0.07 -12.05
CA THR A 67 3.20 0.76 -11.97
C THR A 67 2.41 0.52 -10.67
N ASP A 68 2.16 -0.73 -10.32
CA ASP A 68 1.43 -1.11 -9.11
C ASP A 68 2.16 -0.67 -7.84
N LEU A 69 3.50 -0.89 -7.78
CA LEU A 69 4.33 -0.46 -6.64
C LEU A 69 4.27 1.06 -6.46
N ILE A 70 4.43 1.79 -7.56
CA ILE A 70 4.45 3.24 -7.59
C ILE A 70 3.12 3.80 -7.09
N ASN A 71 2.02 3.33 -7.64
CA ASN A 71 0.69 3.86 -7.37
C ASN A 71 0.21 3.51 -5.95
N VAL A 72 0.39 2.26 -5.52
CA VAL A 72 -0.02 1.86 -4.16
C VAL A 72 0.83 2.53 -3.09
N ARG A 73 2.15 2.68 -3.34
CA ARG A 73 3.03 3.38 -2.40
C ARG A 73 2.67 4.86 -2.31
N TYR A 74 2.37 5.51 -3.43
CA TYR A 74 1.87 6.89 -3.44
C TYR A 74 0.62 7.02 -2.55
N ALA A 75 -0.39 6.19 -2.76
CA ALA A 75 -1.63 6.21 -1.99
C ALA A 75 -1.39 5.91 -0.49
N ALA A 76 -0.54 4.94 -0.18
CA ALA A 76 -0.20 4.57 1.20
C ALA A 76 0.53 5.70 1.95
N LEU A 77 1.50 6.35 1.31
CA LEU A 77 2.26 7.44 1.93
C LEU A 77 1.39 8.66 2.18
N HIS A 78 0.53 9.05 1.22
CA HIS A 78 -0.40 10.17 1.40
C HIS A 78 -1.45 9.85 2.46
N GLY A 79 -2.03 8.64 2.45
CA GLY A 79 -2.97 8.21 3.47
C GLY A 79 -2.37 8.16 4.87
N ALA A 80 -1.12 7.68 5.01
CA ALA A 80 -0.41 7.68 6.28
C ALA A 80 0.01 9.10 6.73
N GLY A 81 0.14 10.05 5.80
CA GLY A 81 0.35 11.46 6.11
C GLY A 81 -0.89 12.12 6.71
N GLU A 82 -2.10 11.72 6.27
CA GLU A 82 -3.38 12.19 6.83
C GLU A 82 -3.73 11.52 8.15
N GLU A 83 -3.51 10.22 8.27
CA GLU A 83 -3.70 9.43 9.48
C GLU A 83 -2.42 8.64 9.77
N TYR A 84 -1.62 9.12 10.71
CA TYR A 84 -0.25 8.65 10.90
C TYR A 84 -0.14 7.14 11.11
N ALA A 85 0.59 6.45 10.25
CA ALA A 85 1.01 5.06 10.39
C ALA A 85 2.43 4.92 9.85
N VAL A 86 3.14 3.87 10.26
CA VAL A 86 4.47 3.57 9.69
C VAL A 86 4.28 2.75 8.41
N VAL A 87 4.80 3.27 7.29
CA VAL A 87 4.69 2.63 5.97
C VAL A 87 5.95 1.81 5.71
N PHE A 88 5.79 0.50 5.58
CA PHE A 88 6.86 -0.44 5.24
C PHE A 88 7.43 -0.14 3.84
N PRO A 89 8.68 -0.50 3.55
CA PRO A 89 9.26 -0.38 2.21
C PRO A 89 8.44 -1.08 1.11
N GLU A 90 8.81 -0.88 -0.13
CA GLU A 90 8.13 -1.47 -1.28
C GLU A 90 8.10 -3.01 -1.20
N TYR A 91 6.92 -3.61 -1.44
CA TYR A 91 6.72 -5.04 -1.41
C TYR A 91 6.05 -5.51 -2.72
N TYR A 92 6.68 -6.45 -3.42
CA TYR A 92 6.26 -6.91 -4.75
C TYR A 92 6.24 -8.45 -4.92
N PHE A 93 6.29 -9.19 -3.83
CA PHE A 93 6.36 -10.66 -3.87
C PHE A 93 4.97 -11.31 -3.95
N GLY A 94 4.12 -10.81 -4.86
CA GLY A 94 2.74 -11.24 -5.04
C GLY A 94 2.51 -12.18 -6.23
N GLN A 95 1.24 -12.43 -6.52
CA GLN A 95 0.79 -13.31 -7.59
C GLN A 95 0.78 -12.58 -8.93
N ILE A 96 1.52 -13.11 -9.94
CA ILE A 96 1.60 -12.57 -11.31
C ILE A 96 1.97 -13.66 -12.32
N PHE A 97 1.43 -14.84 -12.19
CA PHE A 97 1.77 -15.94 -13.10
C PHE A 97 1.28 -15.73 -14.54
N GLU A 98 0.16 -15.03 -14.71
CA GLU A 98 -0.45 -14.73 -16.01
C GLU A 98 0.40 -13.85 -16.92
N ALA A 99 1.34 -13.07 -16.35
CA ALA A 99 2.25 -12.21 -17.09
C ALA A 99 3.68 -12.79 -17.25
N ARG A 100 3.92 -14.04 -16.87
CA ARG A 100 5.28 -14.65 -16.95
C ARG A 100 5.88 -14.70 -18.34
N HIS A 101 5.07 -14.62 -19.38
CA HIS A 101 5.51 -14.58 -20.78
C HIS A 101 6.00 -13.19 -21.20
N GLU A 102 5.77 -12.16 -20.39
CA GLU A 102 6.14 -10.78 -20.68
C GLU A 102 7.51 -10.40 -20.10
N PRO A 103 8.32 -9.63 -20.86
CA PRO A 103 9.62 -9.17 -20.39
C PRO A 103 9.53 -8.35 -19.11
N GLY A 104 10.44 -8.59 -18.17
CA GLY A 104 10.56 -7.82 -16.94
C GLY A 104 9.59 -8.21 -15.82
N THR A 105 8.64 -9.12 -16.07
CA THR A 105 7.74 -9.64 -15.03
C THR A 105 8.52 -10.52 -14.03
N VAL A 106 8.30 -10.28 -12.73
CA VAL A 106 8.96 -11.03 -11.65
C VAL A 106 7.93 -11.88 -10.91
N ALA A 107 7.82 -13.14 -11.28
CA ALA A 107 6.85 -14.10 -10.73
C ALA A 107 7.54 -15.16 -9.87
N TYR A 108 7.48 -15.02 -8.56
CA TYR A 108 7.98 -16.00 -7.60
C TYR A 108 7.05 -17.22 -7.50
N SER A 109 7.57 -18.35 -7.02
CA SER A 109 6.72 -19.52 -6.77
C SER A 109 5.68 -19.22 -5.68
N ALA A 110 4.51 -19.85 -5.76
CA ALA A 110 3.41 -19.64 -4.81
C ALA A 110 3.83 -19.91 -3.35
N ARG A 111 4.69 -20.94 -3.13
CA ARG A 111 5.25 -21.25 -1.82
C ARG A 111 6.07 -20.07 -1.30
N LEU A 112 6.98 -19.56 -2.11
CA LEU A 112 7.86 -18.47 -1.71
C LEU A 112 7.09 -17.16 -1.47
N GLN A 113 6.04 -16.86 -2.26
CA GLN A 113 5.17 -15.71 -2.04
C GLN A 113 4.53 -15.73 -0.64
N LEU A 114 3.99 -16.89 -0.23
CA LEU A 114 3.36 -17.04 1.09
C LEU A 114 4.39 -17.01 2.22
N GLU A 115 5.54 -17.68 2.06
CA GLU A 115 6.61 -17.72 3.06
C GLU A 115 7.18 -16.31 3.29
N LEU A 116 7.53 -15.58 2.21
CA LEU A 116 8.05 -14.21 2.33
C LEU A 116 7.04 -13.25 2.96
N LEU A 117 5.76 -13.37 2.61
CA LEU A 117 4.73 -12.52 3.19
C LEU A 117 4.55 -12.81 4.69
N GLN A 118 4.58 -14.10 5.07
CA GLN A 118 4.52 -14.50 6.48
C GLN A 118 5.73 -13.97 7.26
N GLU A 119 6.94 -14.23 6.80
CA GLU A 119 8.15 -13.73 7.47
C GLU A 119 8.20 -12.20 7.54
N THR A 120 7.72 -11.51 6.49
CA THR A 120 7.63 -10.05 6.49
C THR A 120 6.68 -9.54 7.56
N THR A 121 5.49 -10.13 7.68
CA THR A 121 4.51 -9.73 8.72
C THR A 121 5.00 -10.09 10.13
N ASP A 122 5.67 -11.23 10.30
CA ASP A 122 6.28 -11.62 11.57
C ASP A 122 7.40 -10.64 11.97
N GLU A 123 8.26 -10.24 11.03
CA GLU A 123 9.32 -9.25 11.29
C GLU A 123 8.74 -7.85 11.56
N MET A 124 7.69 -7.44 10.87
CA MET A 124 6.97 -6.21 11.20
C MET A 124 6.43 -6.26 12.64
N ALA A 125 5.81 -7.39 13.02
CA ALA A 125 5.26 -7.60 14.35
C ALA A 125 6.34 -7.62 15.43
N ARG A 126 7.47 -8.29 15.19
CA ARG A 126 8.64 -8.30 16.09
C ARG A 126 9.16 -6.89 16.35
N ASN A 127 9.04 -6.00 15.37
CA ASN A 127 9.41 -4.58 15.47
C ASN A 127 8.27 -3.68 16.01
N GLY A 128 7.18 -4.25 16.52
CA GLY A 128 6.14 -3.52 17.24
C GLY A 128 4.86 -3.24 16.45
N CYS A 129 4.73 -3.70 15.21
CA CYS A 129 3.50 -3.60 14.45
C CYS A 129 2.48 -4.64 14.96
N LYS A 130 1.50 -4.20 15.73
CA LYS A 130 0.42 -5.08 16.25
C LYS A 130 -0.79 -5.15 15.31
N LYS A 131 -0.88 -4.21 14.39
CA LYS A 131 -1.92 -4.09 13.38
C LYS A 131 -1.26 -3.82 12.04
N ILE A 132 -1.26 -4.81 11.16
CA ILE A 132 -0.59 -4.73 9.85
C ILE A 132 -1.67 -4.60 8.78
N LEU A 133 -1.76 -3.43 8.16
CA LEU A 133 -2.68 -3.14 7.07
C LEU A 133 -1.97 -3.33 5.73
N ILE A 134 -2.26 -4.42 5.04
CA ILE A 134 -1.80 -4.64 3.66
C ILE A 134 -2.71 -3.84 2.73
N VAL A 135 -2.14 -2.87 2.03
CA VAL A 135 -2.85 -2.09 1.01
C VAL A 135 -2.55 -2.69 -0.35
N ASN A 136 -3.56 -3.31 -0.96
CA ASN A 136 -3.41 -3.99 -2.24
C ASN A 136 -3.42 -3.00 -3.40
N GLY A 137 -2.39 -3.05 -4.24
CA GLY A 137 -2.24 -2.26 -5.47
C GLY A 137 -2.38 -3.08 -6.76
N HIS A 138 -2.60 -4.41 -6.68
CA HIS A 138 -2.57 -5.31 -7.83
C HIS A 138 -3.77 -6.27 -7.85
N GLY A 139 -4.43 -6.36 -9.02
CA GLY A 139 -5.62 -7.20 -9.18
C GLY A 139 -5.38 -8.69 -8.95
N GLY A 140 -4.26 -9.23 -9.37
CA GLY A 140 -3.89 -10.64 -9.19
C GLY A 140 -3.78 -11.08 -7.74
N ASN A 141 -3.51 -10.15 -6.82
CA ASN A 141 -3.46 -10.42 -5.39
C ASN A 141 -4.84 -10.61 -4.72
N ASN A 142 -5.94 -10.35 -5.42
CA ASN A 142 -7.30 -10.43 -4.85
C ASN A 142 -7.69 -11.82 -4.35
N HIS A 143 -7.01 -12.88 -4.79
CA HIS A 143 -7.18 -14.24 -4.26
C HIS A 143 -6.11 -14.58 -3.21
N LEU A 144 -4.89 -14.12 -3.40
CA LEU A 144 -3.76 -14.38 -2.51
C LEU A 144 -3.97 -13.75 -1.12
N LEU A 145 -4.31 -12.47 -1.07
CA LEU A 145 -4.35 -11.71 0.18
C LEU A 145 -5.49 -12.13 1.13
N PRO A 146 -6.74 -12.37 0.68
CA PRO A 146 -7.78 -12.94 1.52
C PRO A 146 -7.41 -14.32 2.05
N TYR A 147 -6.81 -15.18 1.22
CA TYR A 147 -6.32 -16.48 1.65
C TYR A 147 -5.20 -16.35 2.70
N PHE A 148 -4.24 -15.45 2.47
CA PHE A 148 -3.16 -15.20 3.43
C PHE A 148 -3.72 -14.72 4.79
N ALA A 149 -4.67 -13.77 4.78
CA ALA A 149 -5.32 -13.31 6.01
C ALA A 149 -6.07 -14.45 6.73
N GLN A 150 -6.74 -15.32 5.99
CA GLN A 150 -7.40 -16.50 6.54
C GLN A 150 -6.39 -17.50 7.10
N ALA A 151 -5.24 -17.67 6.44
CA ALA A 151 -4.18 -18.59 6.85
C ALA A 151 -3.50 -18.17 8.16
N GLN A 152 -3.62 -16.89 8.58
CA GLN A 152 -3.15 -16.45 9.90
C GLN A 152 -3.81 -17.20 11.06
N LEU A 153 -4.96 -17.81 10.83
CA LEU A 153 -5.63 -18.65 11.85
C LEU A 153 -5.00 -20.03 12.06
N ALA A 154 -4.01 -20.40 11.23
CA ALA A 154 -3.32 -21.71 11.37
C ALA A 154 -2.43 -21.79 12.62
N SER A 155 -1.91 -20.68 13.10
CA SER A 155 -1.07 -20.62 14.31
C SER A 155 -1.30 -19.31 15.07
N PRO A 156 -1.08 -19.29 16.40
CA PRO A 156 -1.24 -18.08 17.21
C PRO A 156 -0.27 -16.97 16.82
N HIS A 157 -0.81 -15.76 16.65
CA HIS A 157 -0.07 -14.52 16.44
C HIS A 157 -0.48 -13.45 17.47
N ASP A 158 0.47 -12.62 17.90
CA ASP A 158 0.22 -11.47 18.79
C ASP A 158 -0.02 -10.17 18.01
N TYR A 159 -0.38 -10.30 16.74
CA TYR A 159 -0.72 -9.23 15.81
C TYR A 159 -1.89 -9.64 14.91
N VAL A 160 -2.50 -8.66 14.24
CA VAL A 160 -3.58 -8.89 13.29
C VAL A 160 -3.20 -8.35 11.91
N VAL A 161 -3.44 -9.16 10.89
CA VAL A 161 -3.33 -8.77 9.47
C VAL A 161 -4.69 -8.31 8.96
N TYR A 162 -4.73 -7.13 8.39
CA TYR A 162 -5.87 -6.57 7.68
C TYR A 162 -5.52 -6.41 6.22
N VAL A 163 -6.45 -6.71 5.33
CA VAL A 163 -6.29 -6.50 3.88
C VAL A 163 -7.24 -5.40 3.44
N PHE A 164 -6.70 -4.40 2.78
CA PHE A 164 -7.48 -3.33 2.17
C PHE A 164 -7.27 -3.34 0.66
N SER A 165 -8.35 -3.54 -0.09
CA SER A 165 -8.43 -3.29 -1.51
C SER A 165 -9.36 -2.11 -1.75
N ARG A 166 -8.96 -1.20 -2.62
CA ARG A 166 -9.77 -0.03 -2.94
C ARG A 166 -11.13 -0.45 -3.48
N GLY A 167 -12.19 0.13 -2.92
CA GLY A 167 -13.55 -0.02 -3.39
C GLY A 167 -13.89 0.93 -4.55
N ALA A 168 -15.18 1.16 -4.77
CA ALA A 168 -15.66 2.13 -5.74
C ALA A 168 -15.21 3.56 -5.39
N TYR A 169 -15.01 4.37 -6.41
CA TYR A 169 -14.71 5.78 -6.24
C TYR A 169 -15.92 6.56 -5.71
N PRO A 170 -15.70 7.64 -4.93
CA PRO A 170 -16.79 8.49 -4.46
C PRO A 170 -17.48 9.23 -5.62
N PRO A 171 -18.68 9.77 -5.40
CA PRO A 171 -19.36 10.61 -6.37
C PRO A 171 -18.50 11.81 -6.82
N GLY A 172 -18.69 12.25 -8.07
CA GLY A 172 -17.94 13.35 -8.65
C GLY A 172 -16.70 12.94 -9.41
N ARG A 173 -16.43 11.64 -9.55
CA ARG A 173 -15.35 11.14 -10.42
C ARG A 173 -15.54 11.64 -11.85
N PRO A 174 -14.50 12.21 -12.49
CA PRO A 174 -14.57 12.53 -13.92
C PRO A 174 -14.99 11.31 -14.74
N PRO A 175 -15.85 11.50 -15.77
CA PRO A 175 -16.31 10.37 -16.58
C PRO A 175 -15.14 9.78 -17.38
N MET A 176 -15.09 8.46 -17.42
CA MET A 176 -14.15 7.75 -18.28
C MET A 176 -14.60 7.84 -19.73
N LYS A 177 -13.63 7.91 -20.62
CA LYS A 177 -13.86 7.93 -22.08
C LYS A 177 -13.88 6.52 -22.67
N THR A 178 -13.24 5.56 -21.98
CA THR A 178 -13.15 4.18 -22.40
C THR A 178 -14.22 3.30 -21.73
N LYS A 179 -14.69 2.26 -22.44
CA LYS A 179 -15.67 1.30 -21.91
C LYS A 179 -15.02 0.17 -21.13
N THR A 180 -13.78 -0.18 -21.50
CA THR A 180 -12.99 -1.24 -20.88
C THR A 180 -11.80 -0.59 -20.18
N ASP A 181 -11.66 -0.86 -18.87
CA ASP A 181 -10.59 -0.32 -18.05
C ASP A 181 -10.19 -1.40 -17.03
N GLY A 182 -9.26 -2.25 -17.41
CA GLY A 182 -8.86 -3.38 -16.59
C GLY A 182 -7.41 -3.32 -16.15
N HIS A 183 -6.45 -3.18 -17.08
CA HIS A 183 -5.02 -3.21 -16.79
C HIS A 183 -4.28 -2.30 -17.77
N ALA A 184 -3.44 -1.41 -17.27
CA ALA A 184 -2.78 -0.34 -18.04
C ALA A 184 -3.76 0.56 -18.83
N GLY A 185 -5.04 0.56 -18.48
CA GLY A 185 -6.09 1.31 -19.14
C GLY A 185 -6.11 2.79 -18.74
N GLU A 186 -7.24 3.44 -18.99
CA GLU A 186 -7.42 4.87 -18.73
C GLU A 186 -7.16 5.24 -17.27
N SER A 187 -7.66 4.47 -16.30
CA SER A 187 -7.46 4.75 -14.87
C SER A 187 -6.02 4.57 -14.44
N GLU A 188 -5.40 3.42 -14.66
CA GLU A 188 -4.02 3.17 -14.18
C GLU A 188 -3.02 4.09 -14.83
N THR A 189 -3.20 4.37 -16.13
CA THR A 189 -2.36 5.36 -16.82
C THR A 189 -2.53 6.75 -16.20
N SER A 190 -3.79 7.16 -15.90
CA SER A 190 -4.06 8.44 -15.22
C SER A 190 -3.45 8.50 -13.82
N HIS A 191 -3.49 7.39 -13.05
CA HIS A 191 -2.84 7.33 -11.74
C HIS A 191 -1.33 7.54 -11.84
N THR A 192 -0.68 6.89 -12.81
CA THR A 192 0.76 6.98 -13.01
C THR A 192 1.20 8.36 -13.50
N LEU A 193 0.35 9.06 -14.28
CA LEU A 193 0.54 10.45 -14.64
C LEU A 193 0.60 11.39 -13.42
N ILE A 194 0.04 11.00 -12.27
CA ILE A 194 0.11 11.77 -11.02
C ILE A 194 1.28 11.32 -10.16
N SER A 195 1.50 10.02 -10.03
CA SER A 195 2.52 9.48 -9.14
C SER A 195 3.94 9.61 -9.71
N ARG A 196 4.13 9.37 -11.01
CA ARG A 196 5.43 9.41 -11.73
C ARG A 196 5.24 9.74 -13.22
N PRO A 197 4.82 10.97 -13.56
CA PRO A 197 4.52 11.37 -14.95
C PRO A 197 5.69 11.17 -15.92
N GLU A 198 6.92 11.31 -15.44
CA GLU A 198 8.14 11.17 -16.24
C GLU A 198 8.43 9.71 -16.68
N LEU A 199 7.71 8.73 -16.14
CA LEU A 199 7.83 7.31 -16.52
C LEU A 199 6.73 6.86 -17.50
N VAL A 200 5.78 7.74 -17.84
CA VAL A 200 4.65 7.41 -18.72
C VAL A 200 4.99 7.82 -20.17
N HIS A 201 4.95 6.85 -21.06
CA HIS A 201 5.23 7.05 -22.49
C HIS A 201 3.93 7.08 -23.30
N MET A 202 3.17 8.18 -23.20
CA MET A 202 1.86 8.30 -23.87
C MET A 202 1.91 8.10 -25.39
N ASP A 203 3.04 8.39 -26.02
CA ASP A 203 3.32 8.15 -27.44
C ASP A 203 3.25 6.66 -27.82
N ARG A 204 3.38 5.75 -26.88
CA ARG A 204 3.34 4.30 -27.05
C ARG A 204 1.99 3.67 -26.70
N ALA A 205 1.10 4.36 -25.99
CA ALA A 205 -0.12 3.78 -25.42
C ALA A 205 -1.04 3.10 -26.47
N GLY A 206 -1.02 3.58 -27.71
CA GLY A 206 -1.80 2.99 -28.81
C GLY A 206 -1.05 1.97 -29.68
N SER A 207 0.19 1.59 -29.33
CA SER A 207 1.00 0.68 -30.17
C SER A 207 0.64 -0.81 -29.99
N GLU A 208 -0.07 -1.18 -28.91
CA GLU A 208 -0.62 -2.51 -28.64
C GLU A 208 -2.12 -2.41 -28.41
N SER A 209 -2.82 -3.55 -28.51
CA SER A 209 -4.27 -3.60 -28.33
C SER A 209 -4.65 -4.18 -26.98
N GLY A 210 -5.36 -3.41 -26.16
CA GLY A 210 -5.97 -3.85 -24.92
C GLY A 210 -7.38 -4.47 -25.08
N ALA A 211 -7.78 -4.84 -26.31
CA ALA A 211 -9.07 -5.47 -26.56
C ALA A 211 -9.09 -6.94 -26.13
N ASP A 212 -10.22 -7.38 -25.56
CA ASP A 212 -10.46 -8.81 -25.27
C ASP A 212 -10.43 -9.61 -26.57
N ARG A 213 -9.53 -10.58 -26.66
CA ARG A 213 -9.38 -11.47 -27.83
C ARG A 213 -10.43 -12.58 -27.90
N ASN A 214 -11.25 -12.70 -26.86
CA ASN A 214 -12.36 -13.67 -26.79
C ASN A 214 -11.96 -15.11 -27.16
N ARG A 215 -10.80 -15.59 -26.69
CA ARG A 215 -10.22 -16.91 -27.04
C ARG A 215 -10.63 -18.03 -26.08
N LEU A 216 -11.44 -17.74 -25.08
CA LEU A 216 -11.87 -18.71 -24.08
C LEU A 216 -13.38 -18.58 -23.88
N ASP A 217 -14.10 -19.66 -24.18
CA ASP A 217 -15.54 -19.75 -23.97
C ASP A 217 -15.82 -20.78 -22.86
N LEU A 218 -16.00 -20.29 -21.66
CA LEU A 218 -16.34 -21.09 -20.47
C LEU A 218 -17.63 -20.56 -19.85
N PRO A 219 -18.51 -21.44 -19.37
CA PRO A 219 -19.72 -21.01 -18.70
C PRO A 219 -19.43 -20.24 -17.42
N ALA A 220 -20.37 -19.37 -17.02
CA ALA A 220 -20.25 -18.60 -15.79
C ALA A 220 -19.99 -19.51 -14.58
N GLY A 221 -19.05 -19.11 -13.72
CA GLY A 221 -18.63 -19.87 -12.53
C GLY A 221 -17.52 -20.90 -12.79
N VAL A 222 -17.12 -21.15 -14.03
CA VAL A 222 -15.95 -21.99 -14.34
C VAL A 222 -14.72 -21.09 -14.50
N TYR A 223 -13.71 -21.36 -13.70
CA TYR A 223 -12.46 -20.61 -13.69
C TYR A 223 -11.26 -21.48 -14.08
N THR A 224 -10.33 -20.90 -14.83
CA THR A 224 -9.03 -21.50 -15.16
C THR A 224 -7.94 -20.44 -15.14
N GLY A 225 -6.72 -20.81 -14.71
CA GLY A 225 -5.59 -19.87 -14.59
C GLY A 225 -5.15 -19.22 -15.91
N ILE A 226 -5.53 -19.80 -17.07
CA ILE A 226 -5.18 -19.25 -18.39
C ILE A 226 -6.14 -18.15 -18.88
N TRP A 227 -7.20 -17.83 -18.12
CA TRP A 227 -8.27 -16.93 -18.55
C TRP A 227 -7.80 -15.53 -18.97
N TRP A 228 -6.82 -14.97 -18.20
CA TRP A 228 -6.29 -13.64 -18.49
C TRP A 228 -5.52 -13.62 -19.80
N TYR A 229 -4.55 -14.54 -19.96
CA TYR A 229 -3.81 -14.70 -21.22
C TYR A 229 -4.71 -14.96 -22.43
N ALA A 230 -5.78 -15.72 -22.23
CA ALA A 230 -6.73 -15.97 -23.31
C ALA A 230 -7.40 -14.68 -23.80
N LYS A 231 -7.69 -13.76 -22.89
CA LYS A 231 -8.31 -12.47 -23.18
C LYS A 231 -7.32 -11.42 -23.63
N PHE A 232 -6.25 -11.26 -22.89
CA PHE A 232 -5.31 -10.15 -22.99
C PHE A 232 -3.87 -10.68 -23.10
N PRO A 233 -3.48 -11.27 -24.25
CA PRO A 233 -2.16 -11.89 -24.42
C PRO A 233 -1.00 -10.90 -24.34
N ASP A 234 -1.24 -9.62 -24.67
CA ASP A 234 -0.25 -8.55 -24.63
C ASP A 234 -0.15 -7.92 -23.21
N HIS A 235 -0.81 -8.51 -22.21
CA HIS A 235 -0.92 -8.02 -20.84
C HIS A 235 -1.31 -6.54 -20.78
N TYR A 236 -2.33 -6.20 -21.58
CA TYR A 236 -2.95 -4.89 -21.70
C TYR A 236 -4.45 -5.07 -21.84
N ALA A 237 -5.25 -4.45 -20.97
CA ALA A 237 -6.71 -4.64 -20.93
C ALA A 237 -7.41 -3.29 -20.78
N GLY A 238 -7.72 -2.64 -21.90
CA GLY A 238 -8.31 -1.31 -21.95
C GLY A 238 -7.64 -0.41 -22.97
N ASP A 239 -7.73 0.90 -22.75
CA ASP A 239 -7.13 1.92 -23.61
C ASP A 239 -6.55 3.05 -22.77
N GLY A 240 -5.21 3.07 -22.65
CA GLY A 240 -4.47 4.10 -21.92
C GLY A 240 -4.35 5.44 -22.69
N THR A 241 -4.70 5.50 -23.99
CA THR A 241 -4.59 6.72 -24.79
C THR A 241 -5.53 7.84 -24.30
N ALA A 242 -6.62 7.46 -23.64
CA ALA A 242 -7.63 8.37 -23.11
C ALA A 242 -7.28 8.94 -21.71
N ALA A 243 -6.19 8.46 -21.10
CA ALA A 243 -5.75 8.88 -19.77
C ALA A 243 -5.51 10.40 -19.67
N ASN A 244 -5.79 10.93 -18.48
CA ASN A 244 -5.62 12.36 -18.23
C ASN A 244 -5.39 12.65 -16.74
N THR A 245 -4.75 13.79 -16.47
CA THR A 245 -4.40 14.19 -15.09
C THR A 245 -5.61 14.51 -14.23
N ALA A 246 -6.71 15.04 -14.77
CA ALA A 246 -7.91 15.36 -13.98
C ALA A 246 -8.55 14.09 -13.37
N LEU A 247 -8.60 12.99 -14.13
CA LEU A 247 -9.03 11.68 -13.64
C LEU A 247 -8.05 11.14 -12.60
N GLY A 248 -6.74 11.21 -12.91
CA GLY A 248 -5.68 10.75 -12.01
C GLY A 248 -5.66 11.47 -10.67
N GLU A 249 -5.77 12.81 -10.66
CA GLU A 249 -5.82 13.62 -9.44
C GLU A 249 -7.00 13.24 -8.54
N PHE A 250 -8.19 13.11 -9.14
CA PHE A 250 -9.37 12.68 -8.40
C PHE A 250 -9.18 11.29 -7.80
N ASP A 251 -8.76 10.34 -8.62
CA ASP A 251 -8.63 8.94 -8.23
C ASP A 251 -7.55 8.73 -7.16
N MET A 252 -6.37 9.33 -7.32
CA MET A 252 -5.26 9.17 -6.38
C MET A 252 -5.55 9.87 -5.05
N LYS A 253 -6.22 11.02 -5.08
CA LYS A 253 -6.70 11.69 -3.86
C LYS A 253 -7.74 10.84 -3.13
N ALA A 254 -8.71 10.29 -3.85
CA ALA A 254 -9.74 9.42 -3.28
C ALA A 254 -9.12 8.12 -2.71
N TRP A 255 -8.12 7.56 -3.39
CA TRP A 255 -7.41 6.37 -2.90
C TRP A 255 -6.65 6.67 -1.60
N ALA A 256 -5.87 7.75 -1.56
CA ALA A 256 -5.18 8.19 -0.35
C ALA A 256 -6.13 8.41 0.84
N ALA A 257 -7.25 9.10 0.61
CA ALA A 257 -8.27 9.31 1.64
C ALA A 257 -8.91 7.99 2.12
N SER A 258 -9.11 7.03 1.21
CA SER A 258 -9.60 5.69 1.56
C SER A 258 -8.61 4.92 2.40
N VAL A 259 -7.31 5.02 2.11
CA VAL A 259 -6.24 4.43 2.93
C VAL A 259 -6.20 5.09 4.30
N ALA A 260 -6.29 6.41 4.40
CA ALA A 260 -6.36 7.13 5.69
C ALA A 260 -7.55 6.65 6.54
N ASN A 261 -8.72 6.47 5.92
CA ASN A 261 -9.91 5.93 6.61
C ASN A 261 -9.70 4.48 7.07
N ALA A 262 -9.05 3.64 6.26
CA ALA A 262 -8.71 2.27 6.63
C ALA A 262 -7.73 2.25 7.83
N ILE A 263 -6.69 3.08 7.81
CA ILE A 263 -5.75 3.23 8.93
C ILE A 263 -6.49 3.64 10.21
N ARG A 264 -7.39 4.64 10.14
CA ARG A 264 -8.19 5.10 11.29
C ARG A 264 -9.06 4.00 11.85
N SER A 265 -9.72 3.23 10.99
CA SER A 265 -10.57 2.10 11.37
C SER A 265 -9.77 0.99 12.05
N VAL A 266 -8.62 0.63 11.48
CA VAL A 266 -7.71 -0.38 12.03
C VAL A 266 -7.14 0.06 13.38
N LYS A 267 -6.76 1.32 13.53
CA LYS A 267 -6.32 1.87 14.83
C LYS A 267 -7.40 1.76 15.90
N ALA A 268 -8.63 2.06 15.52
CA ALA A 268 -9.78 2.03 16.43
C ALA A 268 -10.23 0.60 16.80
N ASP A 269 -9.92 -0.40 15.99
CA ASP A 269 -10.32 -1.78 16.24
C ASP A 269 -9.68 -2.32 17.55
N ARG A 270 -10.52 -2.88 18.41
CA ARG A 270 -10.16 -3.53 19.67
C ARG A 270 -10.69 -4.97 19.72
N ALA A 271 -11.44 -5.38 18.72
CA ALA A 271 -12.12 -6.66 18.70
C ALA A 271 -11.29 -7.76 18.05
N SER A 272 -10.64 -7.47 16.92
CA SER A 272 -10.00 -8.50 16.09
C SER A 272 -8.94 -9.30 16.84
N GLN A 273 -8.02 -8.65 17.57
CA GLN A 273 -7.00 -9.35 18.35
C GLN A 273 -7.65 -10.23 19.44
N ARG A 274 -8.60 -9.69 20.18
CA ARG A 274 -9.28 -10.43 21.23
C ARG A 274 -10.04 -11.65 20.69
N LEU A 275 -10.72 -11.49 19.55
CA LEU A 275 -11.43 -12.60 18.90
C LEU A 275 -10.46 -13.64 18.34
N GLN A 276 -9.34 -13.21 17.81
CA GLN A 276 -8.27 -14.09 17.33
C GLN A 276 -7.69 -14.91 18.50
N ASP A 277 -7.41 -14.27 19.64
CA ASP A 277 -6.94 -14.96 20.85
C ASP A 277 -7.99 -15.97 21.38
N GLU A 278 -9.27 -15.60 21.41
CA GLU A 278 -10.40 -16.47 21.77
C GLU A 278 -10.47 -17.68 20.83
N PHE A 279 -10.36 -17.44 19.52
CA PHE A 279 -10.33 -18.50 18.50
C PHE A 279 -9.19 -19.49 18.76
N TYR A 280 -7.98 -18.99 19.00
CA TYR A 280 -6.82 -19.87 19.26
C TYR A 280 -6.99 -20.70 20.54
N GLN A 281 -7.64 -20.18 21.58
CA GLN A 281 -7.93 -20.97 22.77
C GLN A 281 -8.94 -22.08 22.44
N GLY A 282 -10.01 -21.78 21.69
CA GLY A 282 -10.98 -22.79 21.25
C GLY A 282 -10.37 -23.85 20.34
N ALA A 283 -9.51 -23.44 19.42
CA ALA A 283 -8.84 -24.34 18.47
C ALA A 283 -7.92 -25.38 19.15
N LYS A 284 -7.42 -25.13 20.36
CA LYS A 284 -6.62 -26.10 21.12
C LYS A 284 -7.43 -27.32 21.60
N GLN A 285 -8.73 -27.14 21.81
CA GLN A 285 -9.62 -28.18 22.35
C GLN A 285 -11.00 -28.14 21.66
N PRO A 286 -11.08 -28.46 20.36
CA PRO A 286 -12.29 -28.26 19.55
C PRO A 286 -13.48 -29.10 20.08
N ILE A 287 -13.23 -30.27 20.66
CA ILE A 287 -14.27 -31.15 21.25
C ILE A 287 -14.92 -30.51 22.50
N ALA A 288 -14.20 -29.62 23.19
CA ALA A 288 -14.69 -28.92 24.38
C ALA A 288 -15.45 -27.63 24.05
N THR A 289 -15.50 -27.22 22.76
CA THR A 289 -16.20 -26.01 22.33
C THR A 289 -17.69 -26.16 22.55
N LYS A 290 -18.29 -25.24 23.31
CA LYS A 290 -19.75 -25.22 23.53
C LYS A 290 -20.43 -24.77 22.22
N GLN A 291 -21.46 -25.52 21.83
CA GLN A 291 -22.35 -25.20 20.71
C GLN A 291 -23.39 -24.19 21.12
#